data_5fb2e0d1b73d56a3b472f8a1aeeff100
#
_entry.id   5fb2e0d1b73d56a3b472f8a1aeeff100
#
_cell.length_a   1.000
_cell.length_b   1.000
_cell.length_c   1.000
_cell.angle_alpha   90.00
_cell.angle_beta   90.00
_cell.angle_gamma   90.00
#
_symmetry.space_group_name_H-M   'P 1'
#
loop_
_entity.id
_entity.type
_entity.pdbx_description
1 polymer ?
#
loop_
_entity_poly.entity_id
_entity_poly.type
_entity_poly.pdbx_seq_one_letter_code
_entity_poly.pdbx_strand_id
1 'polypeptide(L)'
;EKTIQSIAPYIDKFILEPNRLNENEIALRWIDKGDSESNFSAYQLSDGTLRFIALATLLLQPNPPSVVIIDEPELGLHPFAINILSGMIQVASSKAQIIVATQSPGLISNFKPEDIIAIDRSIEENQTIFKRLNSEDLKVWLQEFTLGDLWERDIINSGQPFIKR
;
A
#
# COMPACT_ATOMS: atom_id res chain seq x y z
N GLU A 1 11.03 11.80 -5.60
CA GLU A 1 11.93 10.99 -6.44
C GLU A 1 12.67 9.93 -5.64
N LYS A 2 13.37 10.26 -4.54
CA LYS A 2 14.18 9.29 -3.76
C LYS A 2 13.42 8.02 -3.35
N THR A 3 12.18 8.16 -2.93
CA THR A 3 11.32 7.01 -2.56
C THR A 3 11.02 6.11 -3.76
N ILE A 4 10.85 6.69 -4.95
CA ILE A 4 10.64 5.93 -6.18
C ILE A 4 11.94 5.24 -6.60
N GLN A 5 13.06 5.94 -6.50
CA GLN A 5 14.38 5.38 -6.82
C GLN A 5 14.79 4.22 -5.91
N SER A 6 14.22 4.10 -4.71
CA SER A 6 14.48 2.95 -3.83
C SER A 6 13.89 1.64 -4.37
N ILE A 7 12.81 1.70 -5.17
CA ILE A 7 12.19 0.52 -5.81
C ILE A 7 12.54 0.39 -7.29
N ALA A 8 12.88 1.50 -7.94
CA ALA A 8 13.27 1.59 -9.35
C ALA A 8 14.62 2.34 -9.46
N PRO A 9 15.74 1.71 -9.05
CA PRO A 9 17.04 2.37 -8.94
C PRO A 9 17.62 2.81 -10.28
N TYR A 10 17.12 2.29 -11.38
CA TYR A 10 17.49 2.68 -12.73
C TYR A 10 16.96 4.06 -13.14
N ILE A 11 15.90 4.57 -12.50
CA ILE A 11 15.37 5.91 -12.76
C ILE A 11 16.34 6.95 -12.19
N ASP A 12 16.84 7.86 -13.05
CA ASP A 12 17.66 8.99 -12.65
C ASP A 12 16.77 10.16 -12.21
N LYS A 13 15.90 10.61 -13.10
CA LYS A 13 14.98 11.73 -12.82
C LYS A 13 13.73 11.66 -13.69
N PHE A 14 12.69 12.38 -13.25
CA PHE A 14 11.48 12.61 -14.04
C PHE A 14 11.54 13.93 -14.80
N ILE A 15 10.93 13.94 -15.98
CA ILE A 15 10.73 15.12 -16.80
C ILE A 15 9.24 15.39 -16.83
N LEU A 16 8.83 16.51 -16.23
CA LEU A 16 7.44 16.93 -16.07
C LEU A 16 7.21 18.29 -16.78
N GLU A 17 7.77 18.42 -17.96
CA GLU A 17 7.58 19.63 -18.76
C GLU A 17 6.23 19.60 -19.49
N PRO A 18 5.53 20.73 -19.57
CA PRO A 18 4.33 20.83 -20.38
C PRO A 18 4.58 20.46 -21.84
N ASN A 19 3.57 19.89 -22.47
CA ASN A 19 3.62 19.58 -23.89
C ASN A 19 3.73 20.89 -24.70
N ARG A 20 4.68 20.98 -25.62
CA ARG A 20 4.91 22.16 -26.46
C ARG A 20 3.70 22.54 -27.32
N LEU A 21 2.85 21.58 -27.67
CA LEU A 21 1.64 21.79 -28.48
C LEU A 21 0.38 22.03 -27.63
N ASN A 22 0.43 21.68 -26.33
CA ASN A 22 -0.68 21.87 -25.39
C ASN A 22 -0.12 22.04 -23.97
N GLU A 23 0.06 23.27 -23.53
CA GLU A 23 0.63 23.59 -22.22
C GLU A 23 -0.20 23.08 -21.03
N ASN A 24 -1.46 22.67 -21.26
CA ASN A 24 -2.31 22.06 -20.22
C ASN A 24 -2.06 20.57 -20.03
N GLU A 25 -1.19 19.96 -20.83
CA GLU A 25 -0.84 18.55 -20.74
C GLU A 25 0.61 18.36 -20.28
N ILE A 26 0.79 17.52 -19.27
CA ILE A 26 2.10 17.07 -18.79
C ILE A 26 2.18 15.56 -19.03
N ALA A 27 3.13 15.14 -19.86
CA ALA A 27 3.44 13.73 -20.03
C ALA A 27 4.51 13.29 -19.01
N LEU A 28 4.26 12.21 -18.28
CA LEU A 28 5.26 11.60 -17.43
C LEU A 28 6.35 10.98 -18.31
N ARG A 29 7.53 11.56 -18.25
CA ARG A 29 8.76 11.06 -18.88
C ARG A 29 9.84 10.88 -17.84
N TRP A 30 10.80 10.03 -18.11
CA TRP A 30 11.89 9.74 -17.19
C TRP A 30 13.19 9.47 -17.95
N ILE A 31 14.30 9.59 -17.25
CA ILE A 31 15.65 9.31 -17.75
C ILE A 31 16.20 8.10 -17.00
N ASP A 32 16.80 7.16 -17.75
CA ASP A 32 17.53 6.02 -17.20
C ASP A 32 18.96 6.43 -16.85
N LYS A 33 19.46 5.94 -15.71
CA LYS A 33 20.85 6.20 -15.30
C LYS A 33 21.89 5.64 -16.26
N GLY A 34 21.55 4.57 -16.97
CA GLY A 34 22.43 3.95 -17.97
C GLY A 34 22.35 4.61 -19.34
N ASP A 35 21.32 5.44 -19.59
CA ASP A 35 21.10 6.17 -20.84
C ASP A 35 20.55 7.57 -20.55
N SER A 36 21.48 8.49 -20.28
CA SER A 36 21.14 9.86 -19.93
C SER A 36 20.71 10.73 -21.12
N GLU A 37 20.86 10.24 -22.35
CA GLU A 37 20.52 10.97 -23.57
C GLU A 37 19.10 10.70 -24.03
N SER A 38 18.54 9.55 -23.67
CA SER A 38 17.18 9.15 -24.08
C SER A 38 16.14 9.53 -23.04
N ASN A 39 15.01 10.03 -23.53
CA ASN A 39 13.81 10.30 -22.72
C ASN A 39 12.81 9.15 -22.90
N PHE A 40 12.56 8.43 -21.82
CA PHE A 40 11.60 7.33 -21.80
C PHE A 40 10.20 7.82 -21.40
N SER A 41 9.18 7.21 -21.97
CA SER A 41 7.79 7.50 -21.62
C SER A 41 7.33 6.61 -20.46
N ALA A 42 6.23 7.00 -19.81
CA ALA A 42 5.58 6.20 -18.76
C ALA A 42 5.23 4.77 -19.23
N TYR A 43 4.90 4.58 -20.50
CA TYR A 43 4.55 3.27 -21.08
C TYR A 43 5.69 2.24 -21.07
N GLN A 44 6.91 2.69 -20.80
CA GLN A 44 8.10 1.82 -20.70
C GLN A 44 8.40 1.41 -19.25
N LEU A 45 7.59 1.87 -18.30
CA LEU A 45 7.62 1.41 -16.91
C LEU A 45 6.69 0.20 -16.74
N SER A 46 7.00 -0.67 -15.77
CA SER A 46 6.08 -1.73 -15.37
C SER A 46 4.84 -1.16 -14.68
N ASP A 47 3.72 -1.89 -14.74
CA ASP A 47 2.48 -1.48 -14.05
C ASP A 47 2.70 -1.30 -12.54
N GLY A 48 3.50 -2.17 -11.92
CA GLY A 48 3.86 -2.04 -10.50
C GLY A 48 4.64 -0.74 -10.22
N THR A 49 5.60 -0.37 -11.08
CA THR A 49 6.34 0.89 -10.94
C THR A 49 5.42 2.09 -11.11
N LEU A 50 4.55 2.09 -12.12
CA LEU A 50 3.57 3.16 -12.34
C LEU A 50 2.61 3.32 -11.15
N ARG A 51 2.09 2.20 -10.63
CA ARG A 51 1.23 2.18 -9.46
C ARG A 51 1.95 2.75 -8.24
N PHE A 52 3.19 2.32 -8.00
CA PHE A 52 3.98 2.85 -6.89
C PHE A 52 4.25 4.35 -7.01
N ILE A 53 4.54 4.86 -8.21
CA ILE A 53 4.69 6.30 -8.48
C ILE A 53 3.42 7.06 -8.12
N ALA A 54 2.25 6.54 -8.53
CA ALA A 54 0.96 7.15 -8.23
C ALA A 54 0.69 7.17 -6.71
N LEU A 55 0.91 6.04 -6.01
CA LEU A 55 0.74 5.93 -4.55
C LEU A 55 1.71 6.84 -3.80
N ALA A 56 2.98 6.89 -4.20
CA ALA A 56 3.97 7.78 -3.59
C ALA A 56 3.59 9.26 -3.78
N THR A 57 3.07 9.62 -4.95
CA THR A 57 2.60 10.97 -5.23
C THR A 57 1.40 11.33 -4.36
N LEU A 58 0.43 10.42 -4.23
CA LEU A 58 -0.77 10.61 -3.42
C LEU A 58 -0.43 10.73 -1.92
N LEU A 59 0.38 9.82 -1.39
CA LEU A 59 0.65 9.71 0.05
C LEU A 59 1.68 10.74 0.55
N LEU A 60 2.64 11.14 -0.28
CA LEU A 60 3.74 12.02 0.12
C LEU A 60 3.53 13.49 -0.29
N GLN A 61 2.38 13.85 -0.84
CA GLN A 61 2.10 15.25 -1.19
C GLN A 61 2.05 16.14 0.06
N PRO A 62 2.45 17.41 -0.06
CA PRO A 62 2.51 18.34 1.09
C PRO A 62 1.17 18.57 1.77
N ASN A 63 0.10 18.67 0.98
CA ASN A 63 -1.27 18.92 1.42
C ASN A 63 -2.19 17.78 0.94
N PRO A 64 -2.22 16.64 1.65
CA PRO A 64 -3.08 15.52 1.29
C PRO A 64 -4.55 15.85 1.52
N PRO A 65 -5.48 15.17 0.84
CA PRO A 65 -6.90 15.18 1.20
C PRO A 65 -7.08 14.72 2.66
N SER A 66 -8.14 15.21 3.32
CA SER A 66 -8.45 14.82 4.71
C SER A 66 -8.71 13.33 4.88
N VAL A 67 -9.21 12.67 3.83
CA VAL A 67 -9.47 11.22 3.78
C VAL A 67 -8.94 10.66 2.47
N VAL A 68 -8.24 9.54 2.53
CA VAL A 68 -7.76 8.78 1.38
C VAL A 68 -8.23 7.33 1.53
N ILE A 69 -8.91 6.82 0.52
CA ILE A 69 -9.38 5.42 0.47
C ILE A 69 -8.67 4.74 -0.69
N ILE A 70 -8.02 3.61 -0.42
CA ILE A 70 -7.25 2.86 -1.41
C ILE A 70 -7.64 1.38 -1.33
N ASP A 71 -7.92 0.80 -2.48
CA ASP A 71 -8.24 -0.62 -2.61
C ASP A 71 -7.06 -1.36 -3.25
N GLU A 72 -6.62 -2.46 -2.61
CA GLU A 72 -5.52 -3.33 -3.02
C GLU A 72 -4.26 -2.55 -3.50
N PRO A 73 -3.70 -1.64 -2.68
CA PRO A 73 -2.58 -0.80 -3.13
C PRO A 73 -1.31 -1.59 -3.45
N GLU A 74 -1.15 -2.76 -2.89
CA GLU A 74 0.00 -3.64 -3.06
C GLU A 74 -0.03 -4.47 -4.35
N LEU A 75 -1.14 -4.49 -5.07
CA LEU A 75 -1.29 -5.33 -6.25
C LEU A 75 -0.24 -5.01 -7.31
N GLY A 76 0.53 -6.04 -7.72
CA GLY A 76 1.61 -5.90 -8.69
C GLY A 76 2.92 -5.32 -8.13
N LEU A 77 2.99 -5.07 -6.82
CA LEU A 77 4.22 -4.60 -6.17
C LEU A 77 5.09 -5.77 -5.71
N HIS A 78 6.40 -5.58 -5.82
CA HIS A 78 7.37 -6.49 -5.19
C HIS A 78 7.30 -6.37 -3.66
N PRO A 79 7.53 -7.46 -2.87
CA PRO A 79 7.47 -7.41 -1.40
C PRO A 79 8.27 -6.27 -0.76
N PHE A 80 9.44 -5.95 -1.30
CA PHE A 80 10.22 -4.80 -0.83
C PHE A 80 9.47 -3.46 -1.00
N ALA A 81 8.76 -3.28 -2.11
CA ALA A 81 7.96 -2.08 -2.37
C ALA A 81 6.73 -2.00 -1.44
N ILE A 82 6.15 -3.14 -1.03
CA ILE A 82 5.06 -3.21 -0.05
C ILE A 82 5.52 -2.67 1.31
N ASN A 83 6.73 -3.01 1.75
CA ASN A 83 7.28 -2.48 2.99
C ASN A 83 7.48 -0.96 2.95
N ILE A 84 7.92 -0.42 1.81
CA ILE A 84 8.04 1.03 1.64
C ILE A 84 6.66 1.69 1.61
N LEU A 85 5.70 1.06 0.93
CA LEU A 85 4.31 1.53 0.87
C LEU A 85 3.69 1.61 2.27
N SER A 86 3.87 0.60 3.11
CA SER A 86 3.37 0.62 4.49
C SER A 86 3.94 1.79 5.29
N GLY A 87 5.22 2.07 5.14
CA GLY A 87 5.87 3.26 5.74
C GLY A 87 5.28 4.58 5.24
N MET A 88 4.99 4.68 3.93
CA MET A 88 4.33 5.87 3.36
C MET A 88 2.90 6.06 3.91
N ILE A 89 2.13 4.98 4.06
CA ILE A 89 0.79 5.00 4.65
C ILE A 89 0.87 5.51 6.10
N GLN A 90 1.81 4.99 6.91
CA GLN A 90 2.01 5.41 8.30
C GLN A 90 2.40 6.90 8.40
N VAL A 91 3.27 7.39 7.51
CA VAL A 91 3.62 8.81 7.46
C VAL A 91 2.42 9.67 7.06
N ALA A 92 1.67 9.25 6.04
CA ALA A 92 0.49 9.97 5.56
C ALA A 92 -0.63 10.01 6.62
N SER A 93 -0.77 8.97 7.45
CA SER A 93 -1.79 8.88 8.50
C SER A 93 -1.63 9.94 9.61
N SER A 94 -0.45 10.56 9.73
CA SER A 94 -0.26 11.71 10.63
C SER A 94 -0.94 12.99 10.15
N LYS A 95 -1.35 13.07 8.88
CA LYS A 95 -1.92 14.26 8.26
C LYS A 95 -3.34 14.04 7.70
N ALA A 96 -3.72 12.79 7.46
CA ALA A 96 -4.98 12.42 6.82
C ALA A 96 -5.49 11.10 7.38
N GLN A 97 -6.79 10.86 7.29
CA GLN A 97 -7.35 9.53 7.54
C GLN A 97 -7.08 8.65 6.32
N ILE A 98 -6.31 7.57 6.50
CA ILE A 98 -6.03 6.62 5.42
C ILE A 98 -6.82 5.35 5.69
N ILE A 99 -7.63 4.93 4.73
CA ILE A 99 -8.40 3.68 4.76
C ILE A 99 -7.89 2.81 3.61
N VAL A 100 -7.41 1.62 3.95
CA VAL A 100 -6.88 0.66 2.97
C VAL A 100 -7.70 -0.61 3.06
N ALA A 101 -8.23 -1.07 1.93
CA ALA A 101 -8.78 -2.41 1.80
C ALA A 101 -7.69 -3.30 1.18
N THR A 102 -7.40 -4.43 1.82
CA THR A 102 -6.35 -5.35 1.37
C THR A 102 -6.58 -6.76 1.89
N GLN A 103 -6.08 -7.75 1.16
CA GLN A 103 -5.96 -9.14 1.58
C GLN A 103 -4.49 -9.58 1.67
N SER A 104 -3.53 -8.68 1.54
CA SER A 104 -2.11 -8.98 1.51
C SER A 104 -1.53 -9.21 2.90
N PRO A 105 -1.09 -10.44 3.23
CA PRO A 105 -0.38 -10.73 4.48
C PRO A 105 0.86 -9.86 4.65
N GLY A 106 1.59 -9.60 3.54
CA GLY A 106 2.78 -8.78 3.54
C GLY A 106 2.51 -7.32 3.90
N LEU A 107 1.36 -6.75 3.47
CA LEU A 107 0.98 -5.39 3.85
C LEU A 107 0.48 -5.35 5.30
N ILE A 108 -0.40 -6.28 5.69
CA ILE A 108 -1.01 -6.38 7.02
C ILE A 108 0.06 -6.51 8.11
N SER A 109 1.12 -7.28 7.87
CA SER A 109 2.23 -7.52 8.82
C SER A 109 2.97 -6.25 9.25
N ASN A 110 2.84 -5.15 8.50
CA ASN A 110 3.52 -3.90 8.80
C ASN A 110 2.71 -2.95 9.71
N PHE A 111 1.50 -3.35 10.14
CA PHE A 111 0.62 -2.54 10.97
C PHE A 111 0.40 -3.17 12.34
N LYS A 112 -0.17 -2.39 13.27
CA LYS A 112 -0.54 -2.88 14.59
C LYS A 112 -1.94 -3.50 14.55
N PRO A 113 -2.28 -4.42 15.47
CA PRO A 113 -3.64 -4.95 15.57
C PRO A 113 -4.71 -3.85 15.59
N GLU A 114 -4.47 -2.78 16.33
CA GLU A 114 -5.40 -1.66 16.49
C GLU A 114 -5.69 -0.91 15.18
N ASP A 115 -4.82 -1.03 14.19
CA ASP A 115 -4.99 -0.42 12.87
C ASP A 115 -5.85 -1.30 11.94
N ILE A 116 -6.10 -2.57 12.32
CA ILE A 116 -6.78 -3.55 11.48
C ILE A 116 -8.25 -3.71 11.88
N ILE A 117 -9.12 -3.68 10.88
CA ILE A 117 -10.52 -4.08 10.99
C ILE A 117 -10.71 -5.32 10.12
N ALA A 118 -10.86 -6.49 10.75
CA ALA A 118 -11.21 -7.71 10.06
C ALA A 118 -12.69 -7.67 9.65
N ILE A 119 -12.97 -8.09 8.42
CA ILE A 119 -14.31 -8.10 7.84
C ILE A 119 -14.68 -9.53 7.50
N ASP A 120 -15.82 -9.99 7.98
CA ASP A 120 -16.33 -11.34 7.74
C ASP A 120 -17.85 -11.31 7.51
N ARG A 121 -18.41 -12.42 7.16
CA ARG A 121 -19.86 -12.59 6.99
C ARG A 121 -20.41 -13.59 8.01
N SER A 122 -21.31 -13.13 8.86
CA SER A 122 -22.09 -14.03 9.72
C SER A 122 -23.00 -14.90 8.86
N ILE A 123 -22.88 -16.23 9.01
CA ILE A 123 -23.75 -17.18 8.33
C ILE A 123 -25.15 -17.16 8.97
N GLU A 124 -25.22 -16.98 10.30
CA GLU A 124 -26.47 -16.99 11.05
C GLU A 124 -27.32 -15.75 10.77
N GLU A 125 -26.70 -14.57 10.78
CA GLU A 125 -27.40 -13.30 10.60
C GLU A 125 -27.43 -12.83 9.14
N ASN A 126 -26.67 -13.50 8.27
CA ASN A 126 -26.47 -13.12 6.86
C ASN A 126 -26.03 -11.64 6.69
N GLN A 127 -25.21 -11.16 7.64
CA GLN A 127 -24.72 -9.79 7.71
C GLN A 127 -23.20 -9.74 7.72
N THR A 128 -22.64 -8.60 7.29
CA THR A 128 -21.22 -8.33 7.40
C THR A 128 -20.88 -7.92 8.84
N ILE A 129 -19.84 -8.55 9.38
CA ILE A 129 -19.32 -8.25 10.72
C ILE A 129 -18.00 -7.52 10.57
N PHE A 130 -17.82 -6.45 11.34
CA PHE A 130 -16.59 -5.69 11.45
C PHE A 130 -16.01 -5.87 12.84
N LYS A 131 -14.80 -6.37 12.92
CA LYS A 131 -14.08 -6.57 14.19
C LYS A 131 -12.75 -5.82 14.17
N ARG A 132 -12.62 -4.80 15.00
CA ARG A 132 -11.31 -4.17 15.23
C ARG A 132 -10.46 -5.13 16.07
N LEU A 133 -9.25 -5.38 15.61
CA LEU A 133 -8.31 -6.19 16.37
C LEU A 133 -7.71 -5.38 17.52
N ASN A 134 -7.20 -6.08 18.53
CA ASN A 134 -6.43 -5.47 19.60
C ASN A 134 -5.25 -6.36 20.01
N SER A 135 -4.20 -5.75 20.55
CA SER A 135 -2.96 -6.44 20.91
C SER A 135 -3.13 -7.41 22.09
N GLU A 136 -4.06 -7.16 23.01
CA GLU A 136 -4.25 -8.02 24.19
C GLU A 136 -4.83 -9.37 23.80
N ASP A 137 -5.82 -9.41 22.89
CA ASP A 137 -6.43 -10.64 22.41
C ASP A 137 -5.43 -11.51 21.62
N LEU A 138 -4.46 -10.87 20.97
CA LEU A 138 -3.47 -11.51 20.12
C LEU A 138 -2.10 -11.70 20.79
N LYS A 139 -1.95 -11.31 22.05
CA LYS A 139 -0.66 -11.22 22.76
C LYS A 139 0.16 -12.51 22.70
N VAL A 140 -0.46 -13.66 22.86
CA VAL A 140 0.21 -14.96 22.83
C VAL A 140 0.68 -15.28 21.40
N TRP A 141 -0.15 -15.00 20.42
CA TRP A 141 0.13 -15.30 19.02
C TRP A 141 1.22 -14.40 18.43
N LEU A 142 1.21 -13.12 18.80
CA LEU A 142 2.18 -12.11 18.33
C LEU A 142 3.59 -12.33 18.88
N GLN A 143 3.80 -13.29 19.81
CA GLN A 143 5.14 -13.69 20.24
C GLN A 143 5.87 -14.55 19.19
N GLU A 144 5.14 -15.28 18.35
CA GLU A 144 5.70 -16.21 17.38
C GLU A 144 5.31 -15.90 15.92
N PHE A 145 4.22 -15.16 15.72
CA PHE A 145 3.64 -14.91 14.40
C PHE A 145 3.44 -13.43 14.13
N THR A 146 3.55 -13.04 12.86
CA THR A 146 3.13 -11.72 12.39
C THR A 146 1.61 -11.68 12.19
N LEU A 147 1.02 -10.49 12.04
CA LEU A 147 -0.40 -10.36 11.69
C LEU A 147 -0.73 -11.00 10.34
N GLY A 148 0.20 -10.96 9.38
CA GLY A 148 0.05 -11.63 8.09
C GLY A 148 0.01 -13.15 8.24
N ASP A 149 0.88 -13.74 9.10
CA ASP A 149 0.84 -15.17 9.40
C ASP A 149 -0.50 -15.57 10.03
N LEU A 150 -1.04 -14.74 10.92
CA LEU A 150 -2.33 -14.98 11.57
C LEU A 150 -3.49 -14.88 10.58
N TRP A 151 -3.38 -13.97 9.60
CA TRP A 151 -4.34 -13.85 8.51
C TRP A 151 -4.32 -15.10 7.61
N GLU A 152 -3.15 -15.53 7.13
CA GLU A 152 -3.02 -16.74 6.30
C GLU A 152 -3.51 -18.01 6.97
N ARG A 153 -3.41 -18.08 8.31
CA ARG A 153 -3.87 -19.21 9.12
C ARG A 153 -5.33 -19.11 9.54
N ASP A 154 -6.05 -18.11 9.06
CA ASP A 154 -7.46 -17.88 9.38
C ASP A 154 -7.71 -17.65 10.89
N ILE A 155 -6.72 -17.08 11.60
CA ILE A 155 -6.77 -16.85 13.04
C ILE A 155 -7.45 -15.53 13.41
N ILE A 156 -7.26 -14.51 12.60
CA ILE A 156 -7.79 -13.15 12.86
C ILE A 156 -9.09 -12.85 12.13
N ASN A 157 -9.89 -13.89 11.89
CA ASN A 157 -11.25 -13.74 11.37
C ASN A 157 -12.12 -12.95 12.32
N SER A 158 -13.10 -12.29 11.77
CA SER A 158 -14.01 -11.42 12.50
C SER A 158 -14.91 -12.15 13.48
N GLY A 159 -14.96 -13.47 13.55
CA GLY A 159 -16.10 -14.03 14.25
C GLY A 159 -16.06 -15.39 14.92
N GLN A 160 -15.11 -16.22 14.74
CA GLN A 160 -15.12 -17.49 15.48
C GLN A 160 -13.89 -17.66 16.37
N PRO A 161 -14.09 -17.79 17.71
CA PRO A 161 -13.03 -18.36 18.53
C PRO A 161 -12.80 -19.77 18.02
N PHE A 162 -11.51 -20.15 17.86
CA PHE A 162 -11.09 -21.47 17.46
C PHE A 162 -12.02 -22.57 17.98
N ILE A 163 -12.75 -23.21 17.09
CA ILE A 163 -13.24 -24.56 17.36
C ILE A 163 -12.02 -25.45 17.15
N LYS A 164 -11.36 -25.82 18.27
CA LYS A 164 -10.44 -26.96 18.25
C LYS A 164 -11.17 -28.13 17.62
N ARG A 165 -10.77 -28.52 16.40
CA ARG A 165 -11.07 -29.85 15.90
C ARG A 165 -10.21 -30.88 16.59
#